data_69dd33177819409692fac9001600de91
#
_entry.id   69dd33177819409692fac9001600de91
#
_cell.length_a   1.000
_cell.length_b   1.000
_cell.length_c   1.000
_cell.angle_alpha   90.00
_cell.angle_beta   90.00
_cell.angle_gamma   90.00
#
_symmetry.space_group_name_H-M   'P 1'
#
loop_
_entity.id
_entity.type
_entity.pdbx_description
1 polymer ?
#
loop_
_entity_poly.entity_id
_entity_poly.type
_entity_poly.pdbx_seq_one_letter_code
_entity_poly.pdbx_strand_id
1 'polypeptide(L)'
;DYYASRGLGDVYKRQLLSGGQRQAITLLMASIQKPKLLLLDEHTAALDPKTAAKVLEISDQIISENHLTAMMVTHNMKDAIAHGNRLIMMHEGKVILNIAGEDKKKLTVGDLLHQFEKVSGEEFASDKALLS
;
A
#
# COMPACT_ATOMS: atom_id res chain seq x y z
N ASP A 1 13.72 7.42 40.80
CA ASP A 1 13.77 6.03 40.31
C ASP A 1 12.45 5.52 39.71
N TYR A 2 11.29 6.03 40.19
CA TYR A 2 9.97 5.66 39.62
C TYR A 2 9.77 6.12 38.18
N TYR A 3 10.36 7.27 37.81
CA TYR A 3 10.27 7.79 36.44
C TYR A 3 11.21 7.10 35.45
N ALA A 4 12.35 6.60 35.90
CA ALA A 4 13.28 5.85 35.05
C ALA A 4 12.73 4.46 34.69
N SER A 5 12.01 3.82 35.59
CA SER A 5 11.39 2.52 35.36
C SER A 5 10.21 2.58 34.37
N ARG A 6 9.49 3.70 34.30
CA ARG A 6 8.42 3.90 33.31
C ARG A 6 8.95 4.02 31.88
N GLY A 7 10.04 4.75 31.68
CA GLY A 7 10.64 4.88 30.35
C GLY A 7 11.19 3.56 29.81
N LEU A 8 11.81 2.75 30.66
CA LEU A 8 12.32 1.43 30.28
C LEU A 8 11.19 0.42 30.00
N GLY A 9 10.09 0.50 30.76
CA GLY A 9 8.91 -0.34 30.55
C GLY A 9 8.21 -0.05 29.22
N ASP A 10 8.12 1.19 28.81
CA ASP A 10 7.49 1.60 27.54
C ASP A 10 8.36 1.21 26.34
N VAL A 11 9.68 1.34 26.43
CA VAL A 11 10.62 0.89 25.39
C VAL A 11 10.56 -0.63 25.25
N TYR A 12 10.52 -1.36 26.36
CA TYR A 12 10.43 -2.82 26.37
C TYR A 12 9.08 -3.30 25.80
N LYS A 13 7.96 -2.66 26.14
CA LYS A 13 6.63 -2.96 25.59
C LYS A 13 6.57 -2.72 24.08
N ARG A 14 7.20 -1.68 23.57
CA ARG A 14 7.29 -1.44 22.11
C ARG A 14 8.06 -2.53 21.38
N GLN A 15 9.10 -3.10 21.99
CA GLN A 15 9.85 -4.20 21.41
C GLN A 15 9.07 -5.52 21.38
N LEU A 16 8.06 -5.68 22.26
CA LEU A 16 7.20 -6.86 22.32
C LEU A 16 5.99 -6.79 21.36
N LEU A 17 5.74 -5.65 20.73
CA LEU A 17 4.65 -5.52 19.75
C LEU A 17 4.98 -6.29 18.47
N SER A 18 3.98 -7.00 17.93
CA SER A 18 4.08 -7.61 16.61
C SER A 18 4.30 -6.56 15.50
N GLY A 19 4.85 -6.99 14.37
CA GLY A 19 5.03 -6.11 13.22
C GLY A 19 3.74 -5.41 12.79
N GLY A 20 2.62 -6.13 12.80
CA GLY A 20 1.30 -5.59 12.48
C GLY A 20 0.81 -4.54 13.48
N GLN A 21 1.03 -4.77 14.77
CA GLN A 21 0.69 -3.81 15.82
C GLN A 21 1.52 -2.53 15.70
N ARG A 22 2.80 -2.63 15.36
CA ARG A 22 3.67 -1.48 15.09
C ARG A 22 3.16 -0.66 13.91
N GLN A 23 2.78 -1.31 12.82
CA GLN A 23 2.23 -0.65 11.64
C GLN A 23 0.91 0.05 11.96
N ALA A 24 0.01 -0.58 12.70
CA ALA A 24 -1.25 0.02 13.11
C ALA A 24 -1.04 1.25 14.00
N ILE A 25 -0.12 1.19 14.96
CA ILE A 25 0.20 2.33 15.83
C ILE A 25 0.84 3.47 15.03
N THR A 26 1.78 3.17 14.15
CA THR A 26 2.43 4.17 13.28
C THR A 26 1.40 4.89 12.42
N LEU A 27 0.47 4.16 11.83
CA LEU A 27 -0.60 4.70 11.02
C LEU A 27 -1.54 5.59 11.85
N LEU A 28 -1.92 5.14 13.05
CA LEU A 28 -2.76 5.91 13.96
C LEU A 28 -2.08 7.23 14.36
N MET A 29 -0.80 7.19 14.69
CA MET A 29 0.00 8.38 15.02
C MET A 29 0.07 9.37 13.85
N ALA A 30 0.28 8.88 12.64
CA ALA A 30 0.27 9.71 11.44
C ALA A 30 -1.10 10.34 11.19
N SER A 31 -2.19 9.63 11.46
CA SER A 31 -3.56 10.12 11.27
C SER A 31 -3.97 11.21 12.25
N ILE A 32 -3.44 11.19 13.48
CA ILE A 32 -3.73 12.20 14.51
C ILE A 32 -3.32 13.61 14.04
N GLN A 33 -2.26 13.71 13.26
CA GLN A 33 -1.79 14.99 12.70
C GLN A 33 -2.67 15.54 11.57
N LYS A 34 -3.69 14.79 11.16
CA LYS A 34 -4.58 15.12 10.04
C LYS A 34 -3.83 15.62 8.80
N PRO A 35 -2.94 14.79 8.23
CA PRO A 35 -2.14 15.19 7.09
C PRO A 35 -3.03 15.45 5.87
N LYS A 36 -2.60 16.33 4.98
CA LYS A 36 -3.27 16.53 3.67
C LYS A 36 -3.12 15.32 2.75
N LEU A 37 -2.02 14.60 2.89
CA LEU A 37 -1.72 13.38 2.15
C LEU A 37 -1.02 12.39 3.06
N LEU A 38 -1.56 11.18 3.16
CA LEU A 38 -0.96 10.05 3.84
C LEU A 38 -0.31 9.13 2.81
N LEU A 39 0.99 8.88 2.96
CA LEU A 39 1.73 7.97 2.10
C LEU A 39 1.97 6.65 2.81
N LEU A 40 1.56 5.55 2.19
CA LEU A 40 1.72 4.18 2.66
C LEU A 40 2.57 3.41 1.65
N ASP A 41 3.87 3.28 1.94
CA ASP A 41 4.81 2.62 1.04
C ASP A 41 5.07 1.19 1.50
N GLU A 42 4.43 0.23 0.84
CA GLU A 42 4.55 -1.21 1.09
C GLU A 42 4.45 -1.58 2.59
N HIS A 43 3.56 -0.92 3.32
CA HIS A 43 3.48 -0.98 4.78
C HIS A 43 3.06 -2.35 5.36
N THR A 44 2.67 -3.29 4.51
CA THR A 44 2.31 -4.66 4.88
C THR A 44 3.24 -5.73 4.31
N ALA A 45 4.27 -5.35 3.55
CA ALA A 45 5.11 -6.27 2.80
C ALA A 45 5.87 -7.30 3.68
N ALA A 46 6.26 -6.91 4.88
CA ALA A 46 6.99 -7.77 5.83
C ALA A 46 6.09 -8.57 6.78
N LEU A 47 4.76 -8.50 6.60
CA LEU A 47 3.80 -9.15 7.47
C LEU A 47 3.30 -10.47 6.86
N ASP A 48 2.90 -11.42 7.73
CA ASP A 48 2.16 -12.59 7.29
C ASP A 48 0.79 -12.19 6.68
N PRO A 49 0.20 -13.02 5.81
CA PRO A 49 -1.02 -12.64 5.08
C PRO A 49 -2.19 -12.26 5.97
N LYS A 50 -2.38 -12.94 7.10
CA LYS A 50 -3.49 -12.66 8.03
C LYS A 50 -3.30 -11.32 8.73
N THR A 51 -2.09 -11.04 9.19
CA THR A 51 -1.75 -9.76 9.83
C THR A 51 -1.78 -8.61 8.83
N ALA A 52 -1.28 -8.82 7.61
CA ALA A 52 -1.35 -7.85 6.53
C ALA A 52 -2.80 -7.45 6.21
N ALA A 53 -3.69 -8.42 6.07
CA ALA A 53 -5.12 -8.16 5.83
C ALA A 53 -5.74 -7.31 6.95
N LYS A 54 -5.39 -7.59 8.21
CA LYS A 54 -5.87 -6.81 9.36
C LYS A 54 -5.35 -5.38 9.37
N VAL A 55 -4.08 -5.18 9.05
CA VAL A 55 -3.50 -3.84 8.94
C VAL A 55 -4.13 -3.04 7.80
N LEU A 56 -4.39 -3.65 6.66
CA LEU A 56 -5.10 -3.00 5.55
C LEU A 56 -6.52 -2.61 5.92
N GLU A 57 -7.26 -3.47 6.62
CA GLU A 57 -8.60 -3.15 7.14
C GLU A 57 -8.58 -1.95 8.08
N ILE A 58 -7.63 -1.92 9.02
CA ILE A 58 -7.44 -0.79 9.94
C ILE A 58 -7.05 0.48 9.17
N SER A 59 -6.21 0.37 8.16
CA SER A 59 -5.80 1.49 7.30
C SER A 59 -7.01 2.10 6.59
N ASP A 60 -7.85 1.29 5.98
CA ASP A 60 -9.09 1.74 5.32
C ASP A 60 -10.03 2.44 6.30
N GLN A 61 -10.19 1.88 7.50
CA GLN A 61 -11.02 2.46 8.54
C GLN A 61 -10.50 3.84 8.98
N ILE A 62 -9.22 3.97 9.28
CA ILE A 62 -8.62 5.24 9.70
C ILE A 62 -8.72 6.29 8.60
N ILE A 63 -8.44 5.93 7.35
CA ILE A 63 -8.51 6.83 6.21
C ILE A 63 -9.95 7.32 6.00
N SER A 64 -10.92 6.42 6.06
CA SER A 64 -12.34 6.72 5.88
C SER A 64 -12.89 7.60 7.01
N GLU A 65 -12.67 7.21 8.27
CA GLU A 65 -13.19 7.94 9.43
C GLU A 65 -12.62 9.35 9.57
N ASN A 66 -11.37 9.56 9.17
CA ASN A 66 -10.70 10.85 9.25
C ASN A 66 -10.73 11.64 7.93
N HIS A 67 -11.42 11.13 6.91
CA HIS A 67 -11.51 11.75 5.57
C HIS A 67 -10.13 12.10 4.98
N LEU A 68 -9.16 11.20 5.13
CA LEU A 68 -7.80 11.42 4.66
C LEU A 68 -7.69 11.13 3.16
N THR A 69 -6.88 11.92 2.47
CA THR A 69 -6.37 11.55 1.16
C THR A 69 -5.15 10.67 1.36
N ALA A 70 -5.17 9.46 0.80
CA ALA A 70 -4.08 8.50 0.97
C ALA A 70 -3.59 7.96 -0.38
N MET A 71 -2.29 7.73 -0.47
CA MET A 71 -1.66 7.03 -1.58
C MET A 71 -0.93 5.81 -1.02
N MET A 72 -1.34 4.63 -1.44
CA MET A 72 -0.71 3.36 -1.08
C MET A 72 0.12 2.84 -2.24
N VAL A 73 1.38 2.54 -1.98
CA VAL A 73 2.26 1.84 -2.92
C VAL A 73 2.34 0.38 -2.51
N THR A 74 2.04 -0.51 -3.43
CA THR A 74 2.10 -1.96 -3.23
C THR A 74 2.43 -2.67 -4.53
N HIS A 75 3.13 -3.79 -4.46
CA HIS A 75 3.30 -4.71 -5.57
C HIS A 75 2.30 -5.89 -5.52
N ASN A 76 1.45 -5.93 -4.52
CA ASN A 76 0.38 -6.92 -4.43
C ASN A 76 -0.85 -6.46 -5.22
N MET A 77 -1.10 -7.09 -6.37
CA MET A 77 -2.19 -6.72 -7.27
C MET A 77 -3.57 -6.88 -6.64
N LYS A 78 -3.77 -7.88 -5.78
CA LYS A 78 -5.04 -8.09 -5.08
C LYS A 78 -5.34 -6.94 -4.14
N ASP A 79 -4.35 -6.50 -3.38
CA ASP A 79 -4.49 -5.37 -2.45
C ASP A 79 -4.72 -4.06 -3.22
N ALA A 80 -4.01 -3.85 -4.33
CA ALA A 80 -4.21 -2.67 -5.17
C ALA A 80 -5.63 -2.57 -5.73
N ILE A 81 -6.24 -3.70 -6.09
CA ILE A 81 -7.63 -3.75 -6.57
C ILE A 81 -8.62 -3.53 -5.42
N ALA A 82 -8.37 -4.17 -4.27
CA ALA A 82 -9.31 -4.20 -3.14
C ALA A 82 -9.41 -2.87 -2.39
N HIS A 83 -8.33 -2.08 -2.36
CA HIS A 83 -8.23 -0.87 -1.53
C HIS A 83 -8.19 0.40 -2.38
N GLY A 84 -8.78 1.47 -1.83
CA GLY A 84 -8.83 2.77 -2.51
C GLY A 84 -9.85 2.85 -3.65
N ASN A 85 -10.07 4.05 -4.15
CA ASN A 85 -11.03 4.35 -5.21
C ASN A 85 -10.40 4.58 -6.59
N ARG A 86 -9.09 4.61 -6.66
CA ARG A 86 -8.29 4.76 -7.89
C ARG A 86 -7.10 3.84 -7.86
N LEU A 87 -6.80 3.23 -9.00
CA LEU A 87 -5.62 2.40 -9.20
C LEU A 87 -4.77 3.00 -10.31
N ILE A 88 -3.50 3.19 -10.02
CA ILE A 88 -2.48 3.62 -10.98
C ILE A 88 -1.45 2.51 -11.06
N MET A 89 -1.19 2.00 -12.26
CA MET A 89 -0.15 1.01 -12.50
C MET A 89 1.00 1.68 -13.24
N MET A 90 2.21 1.45 -12.76
CA MET A 90 3.42 2.02 -13.33
C MET A 90 4.37 0.94 -13.82
N HIS A 91 5.04 1.24 -14.91
CA HIS A 91 6.10 0.41 -15.46
C HIS A 91 7.18 1.32 -16.06
N GLU A 92 8.43 1.08 -15.70
CA GLU A 92 9.59 1.85 -16.16
C GLU A 92 9.41 3.38 -16.15
N GLY A 93 8.91 3.90 -15.04
CA GLY A 93 8.69 5.33 -14.84
C GLY A 93 7.48 5.91 -15.59
N LYS A 94 6.69 5.10 -16.26
CA LYS A 94 5.49 5.52 -17.00
C LYS A 94 4.23 4.98 -16.35
N VAL A 95 3.16 5.76 -16.41
CA VAL A 95 1.82 5.29 -16.05
C VAL A 95 1.25 4.47 -17.20
N ILE A 96 0.99 3.19 -16.97
CA ILE A 96 0.43 2.28 -17.98
C ILE A 96 -1.06 1.99 -17.78
N LEU A 97 -1.58 2.25 -16.59
CA LEU A 97 -3.00 2.14 -16.30
C LEU A 97 -3.38 3.19 -15.25
N ASN A 98 -4.50 3.86 -15.46
CA ASN A 98 -5.09 4.79 -14.50
C ASN A 98 -6.61 4.63 -14.56
N ILE A 99 -7.19 4.03 -13.53
CA ILE A 99 -8.59 3.63 -13.50
C ILE A 99 -9.21 3.93 -12.14
N ALA A 100 -10.47 4.31 -12.11
CA ALA A 100 -11.16 4.71 -10.90
C ALA A 100 -12.64 4.32 -10.91
N GLY A 101 -13.30 4.42 -9.76
CA GLY A 101 -14.74 4.27 -9.60
C GLY A 101 -15.25 2.88 -9.97
N GLU A 102 -16.36 2.82 -10.69
CA GLU A 102 -17.01 1.56 -11.07
C GLU A 102 -16.14 0.69 -11.99
N ASP A 103 -15.33 1.30 -12.84
CA ASP A 103 -14.41 0.57 -13.72
C ASP A 103 -13.32 -0.14 -12.90
N LYS A 104 -12.82 0.51 -11.83
CA LYS A 104 -11.88 -0.13 -10.90
C LYS A 104 -12.50 -1.35 -10.20
N LYS A 105 -13.76 -1.27 -9.81
CA LYS A 105 -14.47 -2.37 -9.13
C LYS A 105 -14.59 -3.64 -9.99
N LYS A 106 -14.53 -3.51 -11.30
CA LYS A 106 -14.61 -4.61 -12.27
C LYS A 106 -13.26 -5.23 -12.58
N LEU A 107 -12.16 -4.63 -12.14
CA LEU A 107 -10.80 -5.13 -12.40
C LEU A 107 -10.55 -6.48 -11.72
N THR A 108 -9.83 -7.32 -12.44
CA THR A 108 -9.28 -8.57 -11.93
C THR A 108 -7.75 -8.54 -11.98
N VAL A 109 -7.10 -9.43 -11.24
CA VAL A 109 -5.65 -9.60 -11.32
C VAL A 109 -5.23 -9.97 -12.75
N GLY A 110 -6.05 -10.79 -13.44
CA GLY A 110 -5.81 -11.14 -14.84
C GLY A 110 -5.78 -9.92 -15.76
N ASP A 111 -6.65 -8.93 -15.54
CA ASP A 111 -6.65 -7.68 -16.32
C ASP A 111 -5.36 -6.89 -16.13
N LEU A 112 -4.84 -6.81 -14.89
CA LEU A 112 -3.60 -6.13 -14.58
C LEU A 112 -2.39 -6.84 -15.21
N LEU A 113 -2.35 -8.17 -15.12
CA LEU A 113 -1.29 -8.98 -15.77
C LEU A 113 -1.31 -8.80 -17.27
N HIS A 114 -2.49 -8.83 -17.89
CA HIS A 114 -2.64 -8.62 -19.33
C HIS A 114 -2.14 -7.24 -19.76
N GLN A 115 -2.45 -6.20 -19.02
CA GLN A 115 -1.97 -4.83 -19.28
C GLN A 115 -0.44 -4.75 -19.18
N PHE A 116 0.15 -5.40 -18.18
CA PHE A 116 1.59 -5.46 -17.99
C PHE A 116 2.29 -6.19 -19.16
N GLU A 117 1.78 -7.36 -19.53
CA GLU A 117 2.32 -8.15 -20.66
C GLU A 117 2.24 -7.39 -21.99
N LYS A 118 1.13 -6.69 -22.23
CA LYS A 118 0.95 -5.88 -23.43
C LYS A 118 2.03 -4.80 -23.56
N VAL A 119 2.28 -4.04 -22.49
CA VAL A 119 3.27 -2.96 -22.49
C VAL A 119 4.69 -3.52 -22.59
N SER A 120 5.02 -4.57 -21.83
CA SER A 120 6.33 -5.23 -21.87
C SER A 120 6.59 -5.88 -23.25
N GLY A 121 5.58 -6.44 -23.88
CA GLY A 121 5.67 -7.01 -25.22
C GLY A 121 5.90 -5.94 -26.30
N GLU A 122 5.26 -4.80 -26.21
CA GLU A 122 5.46 -3.67 -27.12
C GLU A 122 6.88 -3.10 -27.01
N GLU A 123 7.41 -2.95 -25.80
CA GLU A 123 8.80 -2.49 -25.56
C GLU A 123 9.81 -3.47 -26.16
N PHE A 124 9.65 -4.77 -25.90
CA PHE A 124 10.53 -5.80 -26.46
C PHE A 124 10.51 -5.82 -27.99
N ALA A 125 9.34 -5.68 -28.61
CA ALA A 125 9.20 -5.61 -30.05
C ALA A 125 9.87 -4.35 -30.63
N SER A 126 9.77 -3.21 -29.95
CA SER A 126 10.43 -1.96 -30.33
C SER A 126 11.95 -2.07 -30.25
N ASP A 127 12.48 -2.62 -29.17
CA ASP A 127 13.93 -2.83 -28.99
C ASP A 127 14.49 -3.78 -30.03
N LYS A 128 13.76 -4.85 -30.33
CA LYS A 128 14.15 -5.80 -31.38
C LYS A 128 14.16 -5.17 -32.78
N ALA A 129 13.21 -4.27 -33.05
CA ALA A 129 13.15 -3.52 -34.32
C ALA A 129 14.30 -2.52 -34.45
N LEU A 130 14.76 -1.93 -33.33
CA LEU A 130 15.90 -1.00 -33.31
C LEU A 130 17.25 -1.72 -33.47
N LEU A 131 17.33 -2.98 -33.05
CA LEU A 131 18.56 -3.79 -33.13
C LEU A 131 18.69 -4.58 -34.47
N SER A 132 17.66 -4.62 -35.25
CA SER A 132 17.65 -5.21 -36.59
C SER A 132 17.81 -4.16 -37.67
#